data_422dd61513c0abc97f963518e73dd38c
#
_entry.id   422dd61513c0abc97f963518e73dd38c
#
_cell.length_a   1.000
_cell.length_b   1.000
_cell.length_c   1.000
_cell.angle_alpha   90.00
_cell.angle_beta   90.00
_cell.angle_gamma   90.00
#
_symmetry.space_group_name_H-M   'P 1'
#
loop_
_entity.id
_entity.type
_entity.pdbx_description
1 polymer ?
#
loop_
_entity_poly.entity_id
_entity_poly.type
_entity_poly.pdbx_seq_one_letter_code
_entity_poly.pdbx_strand_id
1 'polypeptide(L)'
;CSLTSLASVDEVAKALQVARKTGVKLIISCPELKTETVPTVRRFMKNPALAGYFLRDEPTPKDFDSLAVWVREIQRIDPSHFCYVNLLPNYADMRQLGVTDYRDYVRQFIEKIPVKLLTFDYYPVVRDTIRDSWYENLEIFSDEARKAGRVFWAFALTTAHASYPVPTPAQLRLEMFSNLAYGAQGLEYFTYRTPGSQTWDFHKGPITGDGKRTEVYDRMKEVNREI
;
A
#
# COMPACT_ATOMS: atom_id res chain seq x y z
N CYS A 1 8.22 0.30 -7.53
CA CYS A 1 7.38 -0.88 -7.76
C CYS A 1 5.91 -0.50 -7.91
N SER A 2 5.08 -1.43 -8.33
CA SER A 2 3.63 -1.24 -8.46
C SER A 2 2.90 -2.35 -7.72
N LEU A 3 1.93 -1.98 -6.90
CA LEU A 3 0.96 -2.90 -6.32
C LEU A 3 -0.08 -3.22 -7.39
N THR A 4 -0.34 -4.51 -7.65
CA THR A 4 -1.17 -4.92 -8.77
C THR A 4 -1.99 -6.15 -8.42
N SER A 5 -3.31 -5.98 -8.39
CA SER A 5 -4.27 -7.08 -8.28
C SER A 5 -4.78 -7.47 -9.66
N LEU A 6 -4.69 -8.74 -9.99
CA LEU A 6 -4.99 -9.30 -11.30
C LEU A 6 -5.99 -10.44 -11.19
N ALA A 7 -6.76 -10.70 -12.23
CA ALA A 7 -7.85 -11.66 -12.19
C ALA A 7 -7.40 -13.12 -12.20
N SER A 8 -6.14 -13.41 -12.59
CA SER A 8 -5.62 -14.78 -12.63
C SER A 8 -4.09 -14.84 -12.64
N VAL A 9 -3.54 -16.03 -12.36
CA VAL A 9 -2.10 -16.32 -12.48
C VAL A 9 -1.57 -16.08 -13.91
N ASP A 10 -2.37 -16.23 -14.94
CA ASP A 10 -1.94 -15.98 -16.32
C ASP A 10 -1.84 -14.49 -16.62
N GLU A 11 -2.71 -13.67 -16.04
CA GLU A 11 -2.56 -12.22 -16.10
C GLU A 11 -1.35 -11.74 -15.30
N VAL A 12 -1.07 -12.33 -14.14
CA VAL A 12 0.17 -12.10 -13.40
C VAL A 12 1.40 -12.40 -14.25
N ALA A 13 1.41 -13.53 -14.96
CA ALA A 13 2.53 -13.90 -15.84
C ALA A 13 2.75 -12.86 -16.96
N LYS A 14 1.68 -12.40 -17.61
CA LYS A 14 1.73 -11.34 -18.64
C LYS A 14 2.23 -10.01 -18.05
N ALA A 15 1.69 -9.60 -16.90
CA ALA A 15 2.10 -8.36 -16.24
C ALA A 15 3.59 -8.39 -15.84
N LEU A 16 4.08 -9.48 -15.25
CA LEU A 16 5.49 -9.65 -14.91
C LEU A 16 6.41 -9.64 -16.15
N GLN A 17 5.95 -10.17 -17.29
CA GLN A 17 6.69 -10.10 -18.54
C GLN A 17 6.85 -8.65 -19.03
N VAL A 18 5.80 -7.83 -18.95
CA VAL A 18 5.86 -6.40 -19.29
C VAL A 18 6.73 -5.65 -18.27
N ALA A 19 6.54 -5.89 -16.99
CA ALA A 19 7.30 -5.27 -15.91
C ALA A 19 8.81 -5.51 -16.07
N ARG A 20 9.22 -6.72 -16.43
CA ARG A 20 10.62 -7.06 -16.73
C ARG A 20 11.21 -6.22 -17.86
N LYS A 21 10.42 -5.96 -18.92
CA LYS A 21 10.87 -5.16 -20.08
C LYS A 21 11.00 -3.66 -19.74
N THR A 22 10.19 -3.18 -18.81
CA THR A 22 10.13 -1.76 -18.44
C THR A 22 10.95 -1.41 -17.19
N GLY A 23 11.58 -2.40 -16.55
CA GLY A 23 12.34 -2.19 -15.31
C GLY A 23 11.49 -1.96 -14.06
N VAL A 24 10.17 -2.13 -14.16
CA VAL A 24 9.25 -2.01 -13.02
C VAL A 24 9.20 -3.33 -12.28
N LYS A 25 9.12 -3.29 -10.94
CA LYS A 25 8.83 -4.47 -10.13
C LYS A 25 7.39 -4.46 -9.65
N LEU A 26 6.78 -5.65 -9.53
CA LEU A 26 5.39 -5.80 -9.12
C LEU A 26 5.28 -6.47 -7.75
N ILE A 27 4.37 -5.95 -6.94
CA ILE A 27 3.80 -6.63 -5.77
C ILE A 27 2.48 -7.22 -6.27
N ILE A 28 2.40 -8.53 -6.41
CA ILE A 28 1.30 -9.20 -7.11
C ILE A 28 0.23 -9.72 -6.16
N SER A 29 -1.01 -9.70 -6.64
CA SER A 29 -2.15 -10.41 -6.06
C SER A 29 -3.00 -11.03 -7.16
N CYS A 30 -3.53 -12.22 -6.92
CA CYS A 30 -4.56 -12.88 -7.72
C CYS A 30 -5.32 -13.88 -6.85
N PRO A 31 -6.50 -14.35 -7.26
CA PRO A 31 -7.29 -15.32 -6.48
C PRO A 31 -6.51 -16.59 -6.12
N GLU A 32 -5.73 -17.11 -7.06
CA GLU A 32 -4.95 -18.34 -6.87
C GLU A 32 -3.80 -18.17 -5.87
N LEU A 33 -3.35 -16.94 -5.62
CA LEU A 33 -2.36 -16.70 -4.56
C LEU A 33 -2.91 -17.14 -3.19
N LYS A 34 -4.22 -17.06 -2.98
CA LYS A 34 -4.89 -17.52 -1.74
C LYS A 34 -5.36 -18.95 -1.83
N THR A 35 -5.95 -19.38 -2.93
CA THR A 35 -6.54 -20.72 -3.08
C THR A 35 -5.51 -21.79 -3.42
N GLU A 36 -4.42 -21.40 -4.07
CA GLU A 36 -3.34 -22.26 -4.56
C GLU A 36 -1.97 -21.63 -4.24
N THR A 37 -1.73 -21.27 -2.96
CA THR A 37 -0.54 -20.53 -2.52
C THR A 37 0.76 -21.17 -3.02
N VAL A 38 0.97 -22.45 -2.75
CA VAL A 38 2.24 -23.15 -3.05
C VAL A 38 2.59 -23.14 -4.54
N PRO A 39 1.72 -23.60 -5.45
CA PRO A 39 2.02 -23.57 -6.88
C PRO A 39 2.17 -22.15 -7.42
N THR A 40 1.35 -21.19 -6.95
CA THR A 40 1.41 -19.81 -7.39
C THR A 40 2.74 -19.14 -7.00
N VAL A 41 3.15 -19.26 -5.75
CA VAL A 41 4.44 -18.71 -5.28
C VAL A 41 5.60 -19.34 -6.03
N ARG A 42 5.64 -20.67 -6.17
CA ARG A 42 6.70 -21.38 -6.90
C ARG A 42 6.79 -20.97 -8.38
N ARG A 43 5.64 -20.64 -9.00
CA ARG A 43 5.59 -20.19 -10.41
C ARG A 43 6.31 -18.86 -10.58
N PHE A 44 6.22 -17.94 -9.62
CA PHE A 44 6.69 -16.56 -9.78
C PHE A 44 7.94 -16.20 -8.98
N MET A 45 8.31 -16.91 -7.93
CA MET A 45 9.40 -16.57 -7.01
C MET A 45 10.78 -16.37 -7.66
N LYS A 46 10.99 -16.88 -8.85
CA LYS A 46 12.25 -16.68 -9.62
C LYS A 46 12.17 -15.55 -10.66
N ASN A 47 11.03 -14.85 -10.75
CA ASN A 47 10.87 -13.80 -11.74
C ASN A 47 11.56 -12.51 -11.25
N PRO A 48 12.52 -11.94 -12.01
CA PRO A 48 13.26 -10.76 -11.58
C PRO A 48 12.40 -9.49 -11.45
N ALA A 49 11.20 -9.48 -12.02
CA ALA A 49 10.25 -8.36 -11.87
C ALA A 49 9.30 -8.52 -10.67
N LEU A 50 9.38 -9.64 -9.95
CA LEU A 50 8.63 -9.78 -8.70
C LEU A 50 9.29 -8.96 -7.59
N ALA A 51 8.50 -8.20 -6.84
CA ALA A 51 8.91 -7.53 -5.61
C ALA A 51 8.35 -8.23 -4.36
N GLY A 52 7.11 -8.67 -4.42
CA GLY A 52 6.43 -9.27 -3.29
C GLY A 52 5.02 -9.73 -3.61
N TYR A 53 4.31 -10.10 -2.58
CA TYR A 53 2.95 -10.66 -2.63
C TYR A 53 2.00 -9.78 -1.82
N PHE A 54 0.97 -9.21 -2.46
CA PHE A 54 -0.08 -8.46 -1.77
C PHE A 54 -1.16 -9.41 -1.28
N LEU A 55 -1.30 -9.48 0.02
CA LEU A 55 -2.15 -10.48 0.66
C LEU A 55 -3.50 -9.92 1.10
N ARG A 56 -3.50 -8.74 1.69
CA ARG A 56 -4.72 -8.19 2.26
C ARG A 56 -4.63 -6.67 2.35
N ASP A 57 -5.74 -6.02 2.01
CA ASP A 57 -6.01 -4.63 2.28
C ASP A 57 -6.86 -4.50 3.54
N GLU A 58 -6.49 -3.60 4.42
CA GLU A 58 -7.21 -3.20 5.62
C GLU A 58 -7.75 -4.38 6.48
N PRO A 59 -6.89 -5.33 6.92
CA PRO A 59 -7.34 -6.44 7.74
C PRO A 59 -7.79 -5.98 9.13
N THR A 60 -8.77 -6.66 9.68
CA THR A 60 -9.17 -6.50 11.08
C THR A 60 -8.42 -7.50 11.97
N PRO A 61 -8.37 -7.33 13.30
CA PRO A 61 -7.74 -8.30 14.20
C PRO A 61 -8.27 -9.74 14.09
N LYS A 62 -9.51 -9.90 13.60
CA LYS A 62 -10.11 -11.23 13.34
C LYS A 62 -9.42 -11.95 12.18
N ASP A 63 -8.82 -11.21 11.26
CA ASP A 63 -8.11 -11.76 10.11
C ASP A 63 -6.66 -12.15 10.46
N PHE A 64 -6.07 -11.63 11.54
CA PHE A 64 -4.64 -11.69 11.81
C PHE A 64 -4.11 -13.12 11.96
N ASP A 65 -4.82 -14.00 12.65
CA ASP A 65 -4.34 -15.37 12.88
C ASP A 65 -4.27 -16.16 11.56
N SER A 66 -5.30 -16.05 10.71
CA SER A 66 -5.31 -16.70 9.38
C SER A 66 -4.28 -16.08 8.44
N LEU A 67 -4.12 -14.76 8.49
CA LEU A 67 -3.14 -14.04 7.69
C LEU A 67 -1.70 -14.39 8.10
N ALA A 68 -1.45 -14.56 9.39
CA ALA A 68 -0.16 -15.00 9.91
C ALA A 68 0.25 -16.39 9.42
N VAL A 69 -0.71 -17.32 9.36
CA VAL A 69 -0.47 -18.66 8.79
C VAL A 69 -0.10 -18.55 7.32
N TRP A 70 -0.83 -17.75 6.55
CA TRP A 70 -0.58 -17.57 5.12
C TRP A 70 0.77 -16.89 4.85
N VAL A 71 1.12 -15.85 5.62
CA VAL A 71 2.44 -15.20 5.52
C VAL A 71 3.57 -16.19 5.78
N ARG A 72 3.47 -17.03 6.84
CA ARG A 72 4.49 -18.04 7.15
C ARG A 72 4.61 -19.09 6.05
N GLU A 73 3.50 -19.51 5.44
CA GLU A 73 3.51 -20.45 4.32
C GLU A 73 4.29 -19.88 3.13
N ILE A 74 4.00 -18.63 2.73
CA ILE A 74 4.70 -17.94 1.64
C ILE A 74 6.18 -17.81 1.97
N GLN A 75 6.53 -17.30 3.14
CA GLN A 75 7.92 -17.09 3.57
C GLN A 75 8.75 -18.40 3.62
N ARG A 76 8.10 -19.53 3.92
CA ARG A 76 8.75 -20.85 3.89
C ARG A 76 9.12 -21.28 2.47
N ILE A 77 8.34 -20.86 1.46
CA ILE A 77 8.55 -21.22 0.05
C ILE A 77 9.49 -20.20 -0.60
N ASP A 78 9.25 -18.92 -0.30
CA ASP A 78 9.97 -17.78 -0.87
C ASP A 78 10.39 -16.78 0.23
N PRO A 79 11.55 -16.98 0.85
CA PRO A 79 12.06 -16.06 1.85
C PRO A 79 12.65 -14.76 1.26
N SER A 80 12.74 -14.67 -0.08
CA SER A 80 13.40 -13.57 -0.79
C SER A 80 12.49 -12.39 -1.07
N HIS A 81 11.19 -12.63 -1.19
CA HIS A 81 10.20 -11.61 -1.48
C HIS A 81 9.30 -11.34 -0.27
N PHE A 82 8.92 -10.09 -0.09
CA PHE A 82 8.11 -9.71 1.07
C PHE A 82 6.61 -9.97 0.85
N CYS A 83 5.92 -10.24 1.95
CA CYS A 83 4.47 -10.19 2.01
C CYS A 83 4.04 -8.77 2.36
N TYR A 84 3.11 -8.23 1.59
CA TYR A 84 2.58 -6.88 1.72
C TYR A 84 1.15 -6.95 2.28
N VAL A 85 0.91 -6.18 3.32
CA VAL A 85 -0.40 -6.03 3.97
C VAL A 85 -0.57 -4.56 4.29
N ASN A 86 -1.61 -3.92 3.75
CA ASN A 86 -1.90 -2.52 4.04
C ASN A 86 -2.82 -2.42 5.25
N LEU A 87 -2.48 -1.58 6.23
CA LEU A 87 -3.22 -1.43 7.47
C LEU A 87 -4.20 -0.25 7.39
N LEU A 88 -5.28 -0.35 8.15
CA LEU A 88 -6.23 0.74 8.38
C LEU A 88 -5.54 1.96 9.00
N PRO A 89 -5.98 3.18 8.67
CA PRO A 89 -5.57 4.41 9.37
C PRO A 89 -6.33 4.60 10.70
N ASN A 90 -5.85 5.50 11.56
CA ASN A 90 -6.45 5.75 12.87
C ASN A 90 -7.83 6.43 12.83
N TYR A 91 -8.26 6.93 11.68
CA TYR A 91 -9.63 7.44 11.50
C TYR A 91 -10.66 6.37 11.12
N ALA A 92 -10.22 5.12 10.94
CA ALA A 92 -11.15 4.01 10.78
C ALA A 92 -12.01 3.84 12.04
N ASP A 93 -13.26 3.44 11.86
CA ASP A 93 -14.15 3.28 12.99
C ASP A 93 -13.78 2.07 13.87
N MET A 94 -14.26 2.05 15.11
CA MET A 94 -13.96 0.96 16.07
C MET A 94 -14.43 -0.42 15.59
N ARG A 95 -15.43 -0.49 14.70
CA ARG A 95 -15.88 -1.78 14.13
C ARG A 95 -14.87 -2.29 13.11
N GLN A 96 -14.29 -1.39 12.33
CA GLN A 96 -13.23 -1.69 11.37
C GLN A 96 -11.94 -2.04 12.11
N LEU A 97 -11.52 -1.24 13.07
CA LEU A 97 -10.31 -1.50 13.87
C LEU A 97 -10.43 -2.76 14.74
N GLY A 98 -11.65 -3.09 15.21
CA GLY A 98 -11.89 -4.24 16.10
C GLY A 98 -11.29 -4.09 17.49
N VAL A 99 -10.76 -2.92 17.81
CA VAL A 99 -10.17 -2.49 19.09
C VAL A 99 -10.54 -1.05 19.36
N THR A 100 -10.36 -0.58 20.60
CA THR A 100 -10.68 0.80 21.00
C THR A 100 -9.51 1.78 20.88
N ASP A 101 -8.30 1.26 20.72
CA ASP A 101 -7.07 2.04 20.58
C ASP A 101 -6.33 1.63 19.31
N TYR A 102 -5.99 2.62 18.47
CA TYR A 102 -5.28 2.39 17.23
C TYR A 102 -3.85 1.85 17.45
N ARG A 103 -3.17 2.29 18.50
CA ARG A 103 -1.85 1.76 18.87
C ARG A 103 -1.92 0.26 19.20
N ASP A 104 -3.00 -0.17 19.84
CA ASP A 104 -3.24 -1.59 20.12
C ASP A 104 -3.48 -2.39 18.84
N TYR A 105 -4.22 -1.85 17.88
CA TYR A 105 -4.39 -2.45 16.54
C TYR A 105 -3.04 -2.69 15.85
N VAL A 106 -2.17 -1.69 15.81
CA VAL A 106 -0.84 -1.78 15.19
C VAL A 106 0.05 -2.79 15.93
N ARG A 107 0.03 -2.80 17.27
CA ARG A 107 0.77 -3.76 18.09
C ARG A 107 0.33 -5.19 17.86
N GLN A 108 -0.98 -5.46 17.90
CA GLN A 108 -1.52 -6.79 17.63
C GLN A 108 -1.11 -7.31 16.25
N PHE A 109 -1.12 -6.44 15.24
CA PHE A 109 -0.62 -6.79 13.91
C PHE A 109 0.86 -7.16 13.95
N ILE A 110 1.70 -6.32 14.57
CA ILE A 110 3.14 -6.54 14.70
C ILE A 110 3.45 -7.85 15.43
N GLU A 111 2.75 -8.14 16.51
CA GLU A 111 2.96 -9.34 17.33
C GLU A 111 2.58 -10.63 16.60
N LYS A 112 1.48 -10.59 15.86
CA LYS A 112 0.91 -11.77 15.20
C LYS A 112 1.50 -12.05 13.82
N ILE A 113 1.73 -11.01 13.01
CA ILE A 113 2.06 -11.15 11.59
C ILE A 113 3.58 -10.96 11.38
N PRO A 114 4.29 -11.98 10.90
CA PRO A 114 5.75 -11.95 10.79
C PRO A 114 6.23 -11.25 9.50
N VAL A 115 5.69 -10.06 9.17
CA VAL A 115 6.18 -9.24 8.06
C VAL A 115 7.20 -8.21 8.56
N LYS A 116 8.22 -7.92 7.75
CA LYS A 116 9.22 -6.89 8.06
C LYS A 116 8.79 -5.50 7.66
N LEU A 117 7.97 -5.41 6.63
CA LEU A 117 7.44 -4.18 6.09
C LEU A 117 6.03 -3.94 6.64
N LEU A 118 5.82 -2.78 7.23
CA LEU A 118 4.51 -2.28 7.62
C LEU A 118 4.05 -1.24 6.61
N THR A 119 2.78 -1.20 6.28
CA THR A 119 2.21 -0.17 5.41
C THR A 119 0.84 0.24 5.91
N PHE A 120 0.48 1.47 5.66
CA PHE A 120 -0.85 2.01 5.91
C PHE A 120 -1.17 3.09 4.87
N ASP A 121 -2.44 3.26 4.59
CA ASP A 121 -2.94 4.37 3.79
C ASP A 121 -3.65 5.40 4.68
N TYR A 122 -3.12 6.59 4.70
CA TYR A 122 -3.73 7.74 5.35
C TYR A 122 -3.70 8.93 4.41
N TYR A 123 -4.86 9.48 4.13
CA TYR A 123 -5.01 10.66 3.27
C TYR A 123 -5.45 11.85 4.12
N PRO A 124 -4.49 12.73 4.48
CA PRO A 124 -4.75 13.78 5.47
C PRO A 124 -5.60 14.93 4.92
N VAL A 125 -5.53 15.21 3.62
CA VAL A 125 -6.21 16.36 3.03
C VAL A 125 -7.63 15.98 2.63
N VAL A 126 -8.62 16.59 3.28
CA VAL A 126 -10.05 16.40 3.00
C VAL A 126 -10.69 17.76 2.73
N ARG A 127 -11.21 17.95 1.52
CA ARG A 127 -11.67 19.25 1.01
C ARG A 127 -10.51 20.27 1.08
N ASP A 128 -10.60 21.24 1.97
CA ASP A 128 -9.63 22.33 2.21
C ASP A 128 -8.96 22.24 3.60
N THR A 129 -9.14 21.14 4.32
CA THR A 129 -8.62 20.94 5.67
C THR A 129 -7.68 19.76 5.75
N ILE A 130 -6.83 19.74 6.79
CA ILE A 130 -5.99 18.61 7.16
C ILE A 130 -6.61 17.93 8.36
N ARG A 131 -6.69 16.59 8.34
CA ARG A 131 -7.17 15.80 9.47
C ARG A 131 -6.25 15.97 10.68
N ASP A 132 -6.81 16.31 11.83
CA ASP A 132 -6.06 16.56 13.07
C ASP A 132 -5.30 15.30 13.55
N SER A 133 -5.85 14.10 13.33
CA SER A 133 -5.26 12.83 13.76
C SER A 133 -4.11 12.32 12.87
N TRP A 134 -3.71 13.04 11.82
CA TRP A 134 -2.70 12.55 10.90
C TRP A 134 -1.32 12.37 11.54
N TYR A 135 -0.84 13.37 12.24
CA TYR A 135 0.47 13.29 12.90
C TYR A 135 0.50 12.26 14.03
N GLU A 136 -0.62 12.08 14.73
CA GLU A 136 -0.76 11.00 15.71
C GLU A 136 -0.64 9.61 15.04
N ASN A 137 -1.27 9.42 13.87
CA ASN A 137 -1.13 8.17 13.10
C ASN A 137 0.33 7.90 12.74
N LEU A 138 1.04 8.92 12.23
CA LEU A 138 2.46 8.81 11.85
C LEU A 138 3.34 8.50 13.07
N GLU A 139 3.09 9.17 14.22
CA GLU A 139 3.81 8.94 15.46
C GLU A 139 3.62 7.50 15.97
N ILE A 140 2.37 7.02 16.01
CA ILE A 140 2.06 5.65 16.44
C ILE A 140 2.80 4.64 15.54
N PHE A 141 2.69 4.80 14.23
CA PHE A 141 3.34 3.89 13.28
C PHE A 141 4.86 3.90 13.39
N SER A 142 5.46 5.09 13.43
CA SER A 142 6.91 5.28 13.61
C SER A 142 7.42 4.63 14.89
N ASP A 143 6.73 4.87 16.01
CA ASP A 143 7.08 4.33 17.31
C ASP A 143 7.01 2.81 17.35
N GLU A 144 5.90 2.23 16.92
CA GLU A 144 5.69 0.79 16.99
C GLU A 144 6.59 0.04 15.97
N ALA A 145 6.79 0.61 14.78
CA ALA A 145 7.74 0.07 13.80
C ALA A 145 9.18 0.05 14.36
N ARG A 146 9.62 1.16 14.95
CA ARG A 146 10.96 1.30 15.54
C ARG A 146 11.16 0.33 16.71
N LYS A 147 10.21 0.22 17.64
CA LYS A 147 10.26 -0.72 18.76
C LYS A 147 10.37 -2.17 18.29
N ALA A 148 9.70 -2.51 17.20
CA ALA A 148 9.70 -3.85 16.62
C ALA A 148 10.89 -4.12 15.68
N GLY A 149 11.76 -3.14 15.41
CA GLY A 149 12.84 -3.26 14.43
C GLY A 149 12.33 -3.48 13.00
N ARG A 150 11.18 -2.90 12.65
CA ARG A 150 10.54 -3.02 11.33
C ARG A 150 10.63 -1.70 10.56
N VAL A 151 10.54 -1.78 9.25
CA VAL A 151 10.45 -0.65 8.33
C VAL A 151 8.98 -0.36 8.02
N PHE A 152 8.65 0.88 7.65
CA PHE A 152 7.32 1.17 7.16
C PHE A 152 7.33 2.03 5.90
N TRP A 153 6.29 1.86 5.08
CA TRP A 153 5.97 2.69 3.93
C TRP A 153 4.63 3.40 4.18
N ALA A 154 4.46 4.56 3.58
CA ALA A 154 3.26 5.37 3.74
C ALA A 154 2.81 5.97 2.41
N PHE A 155 1.49 6.11 2.27
CA PHE A 155 0.87 6.64 1.07
C PHE A 155 0.81 8.17 1.05
N ALA A 156 0.77 8.70 -0.18
CA ALA A 156 0.28 10.02 -0.50
C ALA A 156 -0.85 9.90 -1.54
N LEU A 157 -1.85 10.76 -1.45
CA LEU A 157 -2.99 10.74 -2.35
C LEU A 157 -2.67 11.47 -3.66
N THR A 158 -2.88 10.80 -4.79
CA THR A 158 -2.70 11.39 -6.13
C THR A 158 -3.93 11.30 -7.02
N THR A 159 -5.01 10.70 -6.55
CA THR A 159 -6.25 10.56 -7.31
C THR A 159 -7.43 11.09 -6.52
N ALA A 160 -8.08 12.12 -7.04
CA ALA A 160 -9.24 12.72 -6.40
C ALA A 160 -10.44 11.77 -6.42
N HIS A 161 -11.20 11.75 -5.33
CA HIS A 161 -12.46 11.01 -5.19
C HIS A 161 -13.22 11.44 -3.94
N ALA A 162 -14.53 11.35 -3.95
CA ALA A 162 -15.38 11.74 -2.82
C ALA A 162 -15.02 13.13 -2.29
N SER A 163 -14.58 13.25 -1.04
CA SER A 163 -14.14 14.50 -0.40
C SER A 163 -12.64 14.77 -0.52
N TYR A 164 -11.89 13.91 -1.19
CA TYR A 164 -10.46 14.09 -1.41
C TYR A 164 -10.20 14.90 -2.67
N PRO A 165 -9.52 16.06 -2.57
CA PRO A 165 -9.32 16.95 -3.69
C PRO A 165 -8.24 16.46 -4.67
N VAL A 166 -8.18 17.11 -5.83
CA VAL A 166 -7.01 16.99 -6.73
C VAL A 166 -5.80 17.60 -6.03
N PRO A 167 -4.74 16.85 -5.73
CA PRO A 167 -3.66 17.33 -4.90
C PRO A 167 -2.86 18.47 -5.57
N THR A 168 -2.59 19.51 -4.82
CA THR A 168 -1.65 20.57 -5.20
C THR A 168 -0.21 20.13 -4.95
N PRO A 169 0.80 20.81 -5.56
CA PRO A 169 2.20 20.52 -5.23
C PRO A 169 2.53 20.70 -3.74
N ALA A 170 1.91 21.68 -3.08
CA ALA A 170 2.10 21.92 -1.64
C ALA A 170 1.56 20.77 -0.79
N GLN A 171 0.38 20.24 -1.14
CA GLN A 171 -0.22 19.09 -0.45
C GLN A 171 0.60 17.82 -0.65
N LEU A 172 1.08 17.54 -1.87
CA LEU A 172 1.98 16.41 -2.12
C LEU A 172 3.28 16.52 -1.31
N ARG A 173 3.90 17.71 -1.28
CA ARG A 173 5.10 17.94 -0.44
C ARG A 173 4.79 17.70 1.03
N LEU A 174 3.69 18.25 1.52
CA LEU A 174 3.28 18.05 2.91
C LEU A 174 3.16 16.56 3.26
N GLU A 175 2.46 15.76 2.45
CA GLU A 175 2.28 14.33 2.69
C GLU A 175 3.61 13.58 2.60
N MET A 176 4.38 13.78 1.53
CA MET A 176 5.61 13.04 1.30
C MET A 176 6.70 13.37 2.33
N PHE A 177 6.94 14.65 2.60
CA PHE A 177 7.98 15.05 3.55
C PHE A 177 7.60 14.78 5.00
N SER A 178 6.31 14.82 5.37
CA SER A 178 5.88 14.38 6.70
C SER A 178 6.09 12.88 6.88
N ASN A 179 5.72 12.06 5.88
CA ASN A 179 6.00 10.62 5.92
C ASN A 179 7.49 10.33 6.13
N LEU A 180 8.37 11.02 5.41
CA LEU A 180 9.83 10.89 5.55
C LEU A 180 10.32 11.38 6.92
N ALA A 181 9.82 12.52 7.42
CA ALA A 181 10.21 13.08 8.71
C ALA A 181 9.88 12.14 9.88
N TYR A 182 8.80 11.39 9.77
CA TYR A 182 8.43 10.36 10.74
C TYR A 182 9.14 9.02 10.50
N GLY A 183 10.00 8.92 9.49
CA GLY A 183 10.89 7.78 9.28
C GLY A 183 10.35 6.72 8.32
N ALA A 184 9.42 7.05 7.42
CA ALA A 184 9.04 6.15 6.34
C ALA A 184 10.24 5.88 5.42
N GLN A 185 10.51 4.60 5.11
CA GLN A 185 11.58 4.19 4.20
C GLN A 185 11.09 3.97 2.76
N GLY A 186 9.80 4.05 2.54
CA GLY A 186 9.18 3.99 1.22
C GLY A 186 7.95 4.89 1.16
N LEU A 187 7.75 5.44 -0.02
CA LEU A 187 6.63 6.32 -0.32
C LEU A 187 5.79 5.69 -1.41
N GLU A 188 4.50 5.68 -1.20
CA GLU A 188 3.52 5.08 -2.09
C GLU A 188 2.49 6.12 -2.55
N TYR A 189 1.89 5.87 -3.68
CA TYR A 189 0.85 6.74 -4.22
C TYR A 189 -0.45 5.99 -4.45
N PHE A 190 -1.54 6.51 -3.95
CA PHE A 190 -2.87 6.10 -4.37
C PHE A 190 -3.47 7.19 -5.27
N THR A 191 -3.46 7.00 -6.57
CA THR A 191 -2.91 5.91 -7.35
C THR A 191 -2.30 6.46 -8.64
N TYR A 192 -1.45 5.71 -9.31
CA TYR A 192 -0.77 6.15 -10.54
C TYR A 192 -1.72 6.30 -11.73
N ARG A 193 -2.65 5.37 -11.90
CA ARG A 193 -3.68 5.40 -12.95
C ARG A 193 -5.05 5.54 -12.31
N THR A 194 -5.85 6.47 -12.81
CA THR A 194 -7.23 6.67 -12.34
C THR A 194 -8.00 5.36 -12.42
N PRO A 195 -8.48 4.80 -11.30
CA PRO A 195 -9.25 3.57 -11.30
C PRO A 195 -10.59 3.74 -12.00
N GLY A 196 -11.05 2.71 -12.71
CA GLY A 196 -12.45 2.57 -13.06
C GLY A 196 -13.23 2.05 -11.86
N SER A 197 -14.23 2.77 -11.40
CA SER A 197 -15.11 2.32 -10.33
C SER A 197 -16.52 2.85 -10.55
N GLN A 198 -17.52 2.05 -10.15
CA GLN A 198 -18.93 2.49 -10.09
C GLN A 198 -19.31 3.02 -8.70
N THR A 199 -18.49 2.71 -7.68
CA THR A 199 -18.75 3.10 -6.28
C THR A 199 -18.16 4.45 -5.94
N TRP A 200 -16.99 4.76 -6.50
CA TRP A 200 -16.24 5.99 -6.25
C TRP A 200 -16.05 6.77 -7.54
N ASP A 201 -16.18 8.08 -7.48
CA ASP A 201 -15.97 9.03 -8.58
C ASP A 201 -14.48 9.34 -8.80
N PHE A 202 -13.63 8.32 -8.91
CA PHE A 202 -12.21 8.52 -9.14
C PHE A 202 -11.95 9.35 -10.39
N HIS A 203 -11.18 10.44 -10.23
CA HIS A 203 -10.86 11.32 -11.33
C HIS A 203 -9.50 12.00 -11.14
N LYS A 204 -8.94 12.51 -12.22
CA LYS A 204 -7.71 13.30 -12.25
C LYS A 204 -6.51 12.66 -11.50
N GLY A 205 -6.40 11.34 -11.54
CA GLY A 205 -5.14 10.68 -11.16
C GLY A 205 -4.01 11.04 -12.13
N PRO A 206 -2.75 10.72 -11.81
CA PRO A 206 -1.58 11.05 -12.65
C PRO A 206 -1.73 10.60 -14.11
N ILE A 207 -2.29 9.40 -14.31
CA ILE A 207 -2.63 8.85 -15.63
C ILE A 207 -4.13 8.58 -15.68
N THR A 208 -4.78 9.02 -16.74
CA THR A 208 -6.20 8.75 -16.99
C THR A 208 -6.45 7.28 -17.32
N GLY A 209 -7.70 6.84 -17.30
CA GLY A 209 -8.10 5.49 -17.69
C GLY A 209 -7.69 5.11 -19.12
N ASP A 210 -7.63 6.07 -20.05
CA ASP A 210 -7.16 5.92 -21.43
C ASP A 210 -5.64 6.14 -21.63
N GLY A 211 -4.88 6.29 -20.52
CA GLY A 211 -3.42 6.32 -20.55
C GLY A 211 -2.79 7.69 -20.76
N LYS A 212 -3.55 8.79 -20.72
CA LYS A 212 -3.02 10.15 -20.88
C LYS A 212 -2.49 10.71 -19.55
N ARG A 213 -1.40 11.47 -19.60
CA ARG A 213 -0.89 12.22 -18.44
C ARG A 213 -1.81 13.38 -18.10
N THR A 214 -1.99 13.61 -16.81
CA THR A 214 -2.68 14.78 -16.26
C THR A 214 -1.68 15.74 -15.62
N GLU A 215 -2.17 16.90 -15.17
CA GLU A 215 -1.37 17.84 -14.37
C GLU A 215 -0.82 17.23 -13.08
N VAL A 216 -1.51 16.25 -12.48
CA VAL A 216 -1.06 15.55 -11.26
C VAL A 216 0.20 14.71 -11.53
N TYR A 217 0.35 14.18 -12.75
CA TYR A 217 1.59 13.50 -13.13
C TYR A 217 2.80 14.44 -13.05
N ASP A 218 2.66 15.66 -13.55
CA ASP A 218 3.77 16.62 -13.54
C ASP A 218 4.06 17.13 -12.12
N ARG A 219 3.02 17.37 -11.30
CA ARG A 219 3.16 17.70 -9.87
C ARG A 219 3.89 16.61 -9.10
N MET A 220 3.48 15.35 -9.28
CA MET A 220 4.12 14.20 -8.66
C MET A 220 5.57 14.05 -9.10
N LYS A 221 5.85 14.23 -10.41
CA LYS A 221 7.20 14.19 -10.96
C LYS A 221 8.10 15.29 -10.39
N GLU A 222 7.56 16.49 -10.16
CA GLU A 222 8.27 17.59 -9.52
C GLU A 222 8.67 17.24 -8.09
N VAL A 223 7.70 16.84 -7.26
CA VAL A 223 7.96 16.49 -5.86
C VAL A 223 8.92 15.29 -5.74
N ASN A 224 8.81 14.28 -6.61
CA ASN A 224 9.74 13.15 -6.62
C ASN A 224 11.20 13.50 -7.00
N ARG A 225 11.44 14.69 -7.54
CA ARG A 225 12.82 15.17 -7.80
C ARG A 225 13.45 15.89 -6.59
N GLU A 226 12.63 16.24 -5.63
CA GLU A 226 13.05 16.92 -4.41
C GLU A 226 13.41 15.91 -3.29
N ILE A 227 12.96 14.66 -3.44
CA ILE A 227 13.23 13.51 -2.57
C ILE A 227 14.44 12.71 -3.06
#